data_9a4663c0956d1e73e03dcd2cd67df1e1
#
_entry.id   9a4663c0956d1e73e03dcd2cd67df1e1
#
_cell.length_a   1.000
_cell.length_b   1.000
_cell.length_c   1.000
_cell.angle_alpha   90.00
_cell.angle_beta   90.00
_cell.angle_gamma   90.00
#
_symmetry.space_group_name_H-M   'P 1'
#
loop_
_entity.id
_entity.type
_entity.pdbx_description
1 polymer ?
#
loop_
_entity_poly.entity_id
_entity_poly.type
_entity_poly.pdbx_seq_one_letter_code
_entity_poly.pdbx_strand_id
1 'polypeptide(L)'
;MPRWQAGTVALGDATNRILRQAVVAERDQPPFDRVTMDGIAISHSDYVDGRRSFPIEATQMAGEPARCLTAGSCIEIMTGASLPAGADCIVPVERIRVADGVATLEDGYVAEQRQFIHARASDYAQGDELLSPGRRISPLDVAVIASAGLAEVDAAKSPVIRIVSTGDELVPPG
;
A
#
# COMPACT_ATOMS: atom_id res chain seq x y z
N MET A 1 -6.05 -35.34 11.50
CA MET A 1 -6.91 -34.35 12.18
C MET A 1 -8.19 -34.19 11.40
N PRO A 2 -9.37 -34.11 12.05
CA PRO A 2 -10.62 -33.90 11.33
C PRO A 2 -10.54 -32.56 10.57
N ARG A 3 -10.80 -32.60 9.26
CA ARG A 3 -10.90 -31.37 8.46
C ARG A 3 -12.29 -30.79 8.70
N TRP A 4 -12.37 -29.73 9.50
CA TRP A 4 -13.60 -28.96 9.65
C TRP A 4 -14.08 -28.46 8.28
N GLN A 5 -15.38 -28.52 8.04
CA GLN A 5 -15.97 -28.00 6.80
C GLN A 5 -15.62 -26.51 6.65
N ALA A 6 -15.29 -26.11 5.43
CA ALA A 6 -15.15 -24.70 5.07
C ALA A 6 -16.53 -24.07 4.82
N GLY A 7 -16.59 -22.77 4.96
CA GLY A 7 -17.73 -21.97 4.58
C GLY A 7 -17.30 -20.53 4.41
N THR A 8 -17.98 -19.83 3.52
CA THR A 8 -17.75 -18.40 3.27
C THR A 8 -18.22 -17.60 4.47
N VAL A 9 -17.39 -16.66 4.92
CA VAL A 9 -17.61 -15.81 6.08
C VAL A 9 -17.32 -14.38 5.67
N ALA A 10 -18.24 -13.46 6.01
CA ALA A 10 -18.01 -12.04 5.82
C ALA A 10 -16.76 -11.58 6.59
N LEU A 11 -15.99 -10.66 6.01
CA LEU A 11 -14.72 -10.23 6.58
C LEU A 11 -14.85 -9.69 8.01
N GLY A 12 -15.95 -9.01 8.32
CA GLY A 12 -16.26 -8.52 9.67
C GLY A 12 -16.38 -9.61 10.73
N ASP A 13 -16.76 -10.85 10.32
CA ASP A 13 -16.96 -12.03 11.20
C ASP A 13 -15.80 -13.02 11.10
N ALA A 14 -14.74 -12.71 10.35
CA ALA A 14 -13.64 -13.63 10.06
C ALA A 14 -12.62 -13.73 11.19
N THR A 15 -12.56 -12.74 12.09
CA THR A 15 -11.60 -12.74 13.20
C THR A 15 -11.74 -14.01 14.07
N ASN A 16 -10.60 -14.59 14.42
CA ASN A 16 -10.47 -15.85 15.17
C ASN A 16 -10.91 -17.13 14.43
N ARG A 17 -11.39 -17.04 13.20
CA ARG A 17 -11.62 -18.20 12.33
C ARG A 17 -10.30 -18.74 11.78
N ILE A 18 -10.32 -19.98 11.31
CA ILE A 18 -9.17 -20.59 10.62
C ILE A 18 -9.38 -20.45 9.12
N LEU A 19 -8.50 -19.70 8.47
CA LEU A 19 -8.52 -19.47 7.02
C LEU A 19 -8.41 -20.80 6.26
N ARG A 20 -9.20 -20.98 5.20
CA ARG A 20 -9.24 -22.22 4.38
C ARG A 20 -8.83 -22.00 2.92
N GLN A 21 -8.58 -20.79 2.52
CA GLN A 21 -8.05 -20.41 1.21
C GLN A 21 -6.73 -19.65 1.37
N ALA A 22 -5.92 -19.59 0.31
CA ALA A 22 -4.86 -18.60 0.23
C ALA A 22 -5.48 -17.21 -0.03
N VAL A 23 -4.94 -16.17 0.59
CA VAL A 23 -5.22 -14.79 0.23
C VAL A 23 -4.10 -14.32 -0.68
N VAL A 24 -4.44 -13.97 -1.90
CA VAL A 24 -3.50 -13.61 -2.95
C VAL A 24 -3.70 -12.13 -3.30
N ALA A 25 -2.61 -11.42 -3.54
CA ALA A 25 -2.64 -10.03 -3.95
C ALA A 25 -3.36 -9.86 -5.31
N GLU A 26 -4.43 -9.07 -5.34
CA GLU A 26 -5.18 -8.76 -6.56
C GLU A 26 -4.38 -7.89 -7.54
N ARG A 27 -3.50 -7.05 -7.00
CA ARG A 27 -2.70 -6.07 -7.75
C ARG A 27 -1.37 -5.79 -7.05
N ASP A 28 -0.45 -5.16 -7.77
CA ASP A 28 0.79 -4.65 -7.19
C ASP A 28 0.51 -3.63 -6.07
N GLN A 29 1.37 -3.60 -5.05
CA GLN A 29 1.33 -2.60 -3.99
C GLN A 29 2.74 -2.02 -3.76
N PRO A 30 2.90 -0.73 -3.95
CA PRO A 30 1.97 0.21 -4.57
C PRO A 30 1.72 -0.12 -6.06
N PRO A 31 0.57 0.29 -6.64
CA PRO A 31 0.20 -0.06 -8.02
C PRO A 31 1.00 0.71 -9.09
N PHE A 32 1.73 1.73 -8.69
CA PHE A 32 2.62 2.56 -9.50
C PHE A 32 3.77 3.10 -8.63
N ASP A 33 4.81 3.64 -9.22
CA ASP A 33 5.84 4.39 -8.51
C ASP A 33 5.17 5.60 -7.83
N ARG A 34 5.14 5.56 -6.48
CA ARG A 34 4.39 6.52 -5.67
C ARG A 34 5.34 7.48 -4.97
N VAL A 35 5.05 8.76 -5.07
CA VAL A 35 5.78 9.82 -4.39
C VAL A 35 5.48 9.81 -2.88
N THR A 36 6.51 9.96 -2.05
CA THR A 36 6.40 9.88 -0.58
C THR A 36 6.63 11.20 0.16
N MET A 37 6.98 12.27 -0.58
CA MET A 37 7.21 13.61 -0.02
C MET A 37 6.63 14.67 -0.95
N ASP A 38 6.09 15.74 -0.38
CA ASP A 38 5.69 16.93 -1.14
C ASP A 38 6.93 17.66 -1.62
N GLY A 39 6.89 18.22 -2.84
CA GLY A 39 8.01 18.94 -3.41
C GLY A 39 7.95 19.03 -4.91
N ILE A 40 9.07 18.84 -5.60
CA ILE A 40 9.17 18.82 -7.06
C ILE A 40 9.72 17.50 -7.58
N ALA A 41 9.14 17.02 -8.67
CA ALA A 41 9.64 15.89 -9.44
C ALA A 41 10.55 16.42 -10.56
N ILE A 42 11.77 15.89 -10.64
CA ILE A 42 12.78 16.26 -11.62
C ILE A 42 13.39 15.04 -12.28
N SER A 43 14.07 15.23 -13.40
CA SER A 43 15.03 14.27 -13.92
C SER A 43 16.35 14.41 -13.15
N HIS A 44 16.82 13.33 -12.54
CA HIS A 44 18.10 13.30 -11.83
C HIS A 44 19.28 13.61 -12.77
N SER A 45 19.20 13.26 -14.06
CA SER A 45 20.21 13.60 -15.05
C SER A 45 20.39 15.12 -15.18
N ASP A 46 19.31 15.91 -15.20
CA ASP A 46 19.41 17.39 -15.25
C ASP A 46 20.16 17.95 -14.03
N TYR A 47 19.93 17.34 -12.84
CA TYR A 47 20.66 17.71 -11.63
C TYR A 47 22.16 17.36 -11.73
N VAL A 48 22.52 16.18 -12.23
CA VAL A 48 23.91 15.74 -12.43
C VAL A 48 24.63 16.64 -13.43
N ASP A 49 23.94 17.09 -14.47
CA ASP A 49 24.46 18.03 -15.48
C ASP A 49 24.62 19.46 -14.93
N GLY A 50 24.37 19.66 -13.63
CA GLY A 50 24.63 20.92 -12.92
C GLY A 50 23.42 21.85 -12.77
N ARG A 51 22.24 21.46 -13.24
CA ARG A 51 21.03 22.28 -13.08
C ARG A 51 20.61 22.34 -11.61
N ARG A 52 20.27 23.54 -11.14
CA ARG A 52 19.81 23.79 -9.76
C ARG A 52 18.50 24.59 -9.71
N SER A 53 18.05 25.10 -10.86
CA SER A 53 16.80 25.85 -11.00
C SER A 53 15.97 25.24 -12.11
N PHE A 54 14.69 25.00 -11.82
CA PHE A 54 13.76 24.28 -12.68
C PHE A 54 12.46 25.08 -12.81
N PRO A 55 12.06 25.49 -14.02
CA PRO A 55 10.72 26.05 -14.23
C PRO A 55 9.64 25.05 -13.82
N ILE A 56 8.65 25.51 -13.05
CA ILE A 56 7.50 24.68 -12.66
C ILE A 56 6.51 24.72 -13.84
N GLU A 57 6.34 23.59 -14.54
CA GLU A 57 5.45 23.51 -15.69
C GLU A 57 4.03 23.08 -15.33
N ALA A 58 3.86 22.42 -14.21
CA ALA A 58 2.56 21.94 -13.74
C ALA A 58 2.61 21.57 -12.25
N THR A 59 1.42 21.39 -11.65
CA THR A 59 1.24 20.71 -10.36
C THR A 59 0.50 19.40 -10.59
N GLN A 60 0.88 18.32 -9.90
CA GLN A 60 0.21 17.03 -9.94
C GLN A 60 -0.20 16.59 -8.54
N MET A 61 -1.50 16.40 -8.35
CA MET A 61 -2.08 15.97 -7.07
C MET A 61 -2.17 14.44 -6.99
N ALA A 62 -2.29 13.91 -5.77
CA ALA A 62 -2.64 12.51 -5.59
C ALA A 62 -3.99 12.18 -6.23
N GLY A 63 -4.06 11.04 -6.93
CA GLY A 63 -5.26 10.60 -7.63
C GLY A 63 -5.40 11.13 -9.07
N GLU A 64 -4.54 12.07 -9.50
CA GLU A 64 -4.47 12.48 -10.90
C GLU A 64 -3.65 11.49 -11.74
N PRO A 65 -3.94 11.38 -13.05
CA PRO A 65 -3.11 10.64 -13.98
C PRO A 65 -1.67 11.19 -14.01
N ALA A 66 -0.69 10.28 -14.17
CA ALA A 66 0.70 10.68 -14.30
C ALA A 66 0.91 11.62 -15.50
N ARG A 67 1.58 12.75 -15.27
CA ARG A 67 2.00 13.67 -16.32
C ARG A 67 3.31 13.24 -16.94
N CYS A 68 3.71 13.90 -18.03
CA CYS A 68 5.03 13.75 -18.61
C CYS A 68 5.86 15.00 -18.26
N LEU A 69 7.05 14.79 -17.74
CA LEU A 69 8.00 15.84 -17.42
C LEU A 69 8.71 16.31 -18.70
N THR A 70 8.75 17.61 -18.92
CA THR A 70 9.59 18.22 -19.98
C THR A 70 11.04 18.34 -19.50
N ALA A 71 12.00 18.02 -20.36
CA ALA A 71 13.41 18.11 -20.00
C ALA A 71 13.79 19.54 -19.55
N GLY A 72 14.50 19.63 -18.43
CA GLY A 72 14.96 20.88 -17.84
C GLY A 72 13.90 21.64 -17.03
N SER A 73 12.68 21.11 -16.86
CA SER A 73 11.63 21.64 -16.00
C SER A 73 11.41 20.75 -14.76
N CYS A 74 10.43 21.11 -13.94
CA CYS A 74 9.93 20.28 -12.85
C CYS A 74 8.40 20.30 -12.79
N ILE A 75 7.84 19.29 -12.14
CA ILE A 75 6.43 19.23 -11.77
C ILE A 75 6.33 19.32 -10.25
N GLU A 76 5.60 20.31 -9.74
CA GLU A 76 5.22 20.34 -8.33
C GLU A 76 4.36 19.11 -8.02
N ILE A 77 4.69 18.37 -6.95
CA ILE A 77 4.09 17.07 -6.71
C ILE A 77 3.75 16.88 -5.25
N MET A 78 2.62 16.22 -4.99
CA MET A 78 2.15 15.93 -3.65
C MET A 78 2.34 14.47 -3.29
N THR A 79 2.54 14.21 -2.00
CA THR A 79 2.62 12.87 -1.43
C THR A 79 1.43 12.02 -1.85
N GLY A 80 1.69 10.80 -2.27
CA GLY A 80 0.69 9.86 -2.76
C GLY A 80 0.42 9.94 -4.26
N ALA A 81 0.92 10.96 -4.96
CA ALA A 81 0.81 11.06 -6.41
C ALA A 81 1.64 9.97 -7.12
N SER A 82 1.23 9.62 -8.33
CA SER A 82 2.04 8.81 -9.23
C SER A 82 3.25 9.59 -9.73
N LEU A 83 4.39 8.94 -9.89
CA LEU A 83 5.59 9.58 -10.42
C LEU A 83 5.34 10.02 -11.88
N PRO A 84 5.62 11.29 -12.25
CA PRO A 84 5.55 11.73 -13.64
C PRO A 84 6.52 10.96 -14.53
N ALA A 85 6.09 10.63 -15.74
CA ALA A 85 6.97 10.01 -16.73
C ALA A 85 8.14 10.96 -17.07
N GLY A 86 9.37 10.45 -17.03
CA GLY A 86 10.58 11.23 -17.22
C GLY A 86 11.20 11.82 -15.95
N ALA A 87 10.46 11.77 -14.83
CA ALA A 87 11.02 12.08 -13.51
C ALA A 87 11.54 10.81 -12.83
N ASP A 88 12.62 10.92 -12.07
CA ASP A 88 13.22 9.83 -11.32
C ASP A 88 13.83 10.28 -9.98
N CYS A 89 13.52 11.52 -9.56
CA CYS A 89 13.97 12.09 -8.29
C CYS A 89 12.93 13.10 -7.77
N ILE A 90 12.67 13.03 -6.46
CA ILE A 90 11.83 14.02 -5.77
C ILE A 90 12.73 14.88 -4.88
N VAL A 91 12.60 16.19 -5.00
CA VAL A 91 13.23 17.16 -4.09
C VAL A 91 12.15 17.70 -3.16
N PRO A 92 12.28 17.51 -1.82
CA PRO A 92 11.30 17.98 -0.86
C PRO A 92 11.09 19.48 -0.90
N VAL A 93 9.88 19.92 -0.59
CA VAL A 93 9.50 21.35 -0.56
C VAL A 93 10.39 22.17 0.37
N GLU A 94 10.88 21.58 1.47
CA GLU A 94 11.77 22.22 2.44
C GLU A 94 13.18 22.46 1.89
N ARG A 95 13.51 21.88 0.74
CA ARG A 95 14.84 21.96 0.08
C ARG A 95 14.84 22.80 -1.17
N ILE A 96 13.76 23.55 -1.40
CA ILE A 96 13.62 24.44 -2.56
C ILE A 96 13.16 25.83 -2.14
N ARG A 97 13.45 26.80 -3.01
CA ARG A 97 12.85 28.14 -2.99
C ARG A 97 12.10 28.34 -4.29
N VAL A 98 10.87 28.78 -4.19
CA VAL A 98 10.04 29.06 -5.37
C VAL A 98 9.89 30.56 -5.52
N ALA A 99 10.27 31.09 -6.68
CA ALA A 99 10.07 32.48 -7.07
C ALA A 99 9.78 32.55 -8.59
N ASP A 100 8.81 33.36 -8.97
CA ASP A 100 8.43 33.61 -10.37
C ASP A 100 8.20 32.31 -11.19
N GLY A 101 7.59 31.29 -10.58
CA GLY A 101 7.33 30.02 -11.25
C GLY A 101 8.56 29.11 -11.45
N VAL A 102 9.67 29.42 -10.77
CA VAL A 102 10.91 28.65 -10.81
C VAL A 102 11.22 28.09 -9.42
N ALA A 103 11.44 26.79 -9.32
CA ALA A 103 11.95 26.14 -8.13
C ALA A 103 13.47 26.07 -8.20
N THR A 104 14.15 26.60 -7.18
CA THR A 104 15.61 26.55 -7.05
C THR A 104 15.97 25.72 -5.82
N LEU A 105 16.86 24.74 -5.99
CA LEU A 105 17.35 23.90 -4.92
C LEU A 105 18.20 24.73 -3.94
N GLU A 106 18.10 24.38 -2.63
CA GLU A 106 19.00 24.96 -1.61
C GLU A 106 20.47 24.65 -1.92
N ASP A 107 21.34 25.60 -1.56
CA ASP A 107 22.78 25.44 -1.72
C ASP A 107 23.28 24.23 -0.90
N GLY A 108 24.09 23.37 -1.54
CA GLY A 108 24.63 22.17 -0.91
C GLY A 108 23.65 20.99 -0.79
N TYR A 109 22.39 21.13 -1.22
CA TYR A 109 21.48 19.98 -1.27
C TYR A 109 21.96 18.96 -2.29
N VAL A 110 21.99 17.70 -1.88
CA VAL A 110 22.35 16.56 -2.74
C VAL A 110 21.08 15.77 -3.05
N ALA A 111 20.69 15.77 -4.31
CA ALA A 111 19.59 14.96 -4.81
C ALA A 111 20.11 13.58 -5.20
N GLU A 112 19.38 12.54 -4.82
CA GLU A 112 19.70 11.15 -5.14
C GLU A 112 18.66 10.57 -6.11
N GLN A 113 19.13 9.74 -7.04
CA GLN A 113 18.22 9.04 -7.94
C GLN A 113 17.29 8.12 -7.17
N ARG A 114 15.99 8.09 -7.55
CA ARG A 114 14.92 7.34 -6.88
C ARG A 114 14.60 7.79 -5.45
N GLN A 115 15.16 8.93 -5.01
CA GLN A 115 14.86 9.50 -3.70
C GLN A 115 13.37 9.82 -3.55
N PHE A 116 12.79 9.47 -2.42
CA PHE A 116 11.37 9.67 -2.07
C PHE A 116 10.37 9.08 -3.07
N ILE A 117 10.76 8.00 -3.73
CA ILE A 117 9.91 7.21 -4.62
C ILE A 117 9.74 5.81 -4.05
N HIS A 118 8.51 5.47 -3.69
CA HIS A 118 8.11 4.12 -3.31
C HIS A 118 7.81 3.34 -4.59
N ALA A 119 8.67 2.40 -4.92
CA ALA A 119 8.61 1.71 -6.20
C ALA A 119 7.34 0.84 -6.31
N ARG A 120 6.80 0.74 -7.52
CA ARG A 120 5.72 -0.20 -7.84
C ARG A 120 6.07 -1.61 -7.39
N ALA A 121 5.11 -2.33 -6.81
CA ALA A 121 5.25 -3.71 -6.33
C ALA A 121 6.33 -3.94 -5.26
N SER A 122 6.82 -2.87 -4.60
CA SER A 122 7.86 -3.03 -3.57
C SER A 122 7.35 -3.60 -2.25
N ASP A 123 6.06 -3.50 -1.96
CA ASP A 123 5.44 -4.13 -0.79
C ASP A 123 5.06 -5.58 -1.12
N TYR A 124 4.36 -5.79 -2.23
CA TYR A 124 4.05 -7.10 -2.84
C TYR A 124 3.61 -6.94 -4.30
N ALA A 125 3.84 -7.98 -5.10
CA ALA A 125 3.41 -8.03 -6.49
C ALA A 125 2.04 -8.70 -6.63
N GLN A 126 1.34 -8.40 -7.72
CA GLN A 126 0.13 -9.13 -8.10
C GLN A 126 0.40 -10.63 -8.17
N GLY A 127 -0.42 -11.42 -7.50
CA GLY A 127 -0.30 -12.88 -7.45
C GLY A 127 0.48 -13.41 -6.25
N ASP A 128 1.14 -12.56 -5.46
CA ASP A 128 1.83 -12.98 -4.24
C ASP A 128 0.85 -13.51 -3.19
N GLU A 129 1.22 -14.59 -2.52
CA GLU A 129 0.44 -15.14 -1.40
C GLU A 129 0.70 -14.29 -0.16
N LEU A 130 -0.34 -13.58 0.29
CA LEU A 130 -0.29 -12.71 1.47
C LEU A 130 -0.58 -13.49 2.76
N LEU A 131 -1.51 -14.43 2.72
CA LEU A 131 -1.86 -15.28 3.86
C LEU A 131 -2.10 -16.72 3.40
N SER A 132 -1.51 -17.68 4.14
CA SER A 132 -1.66 -19.10 3.86
C SER A 132 -2.89 -19.71 4.53
N PRO A 133 -3.49 -20.75 3.92
CA PRO A 133 -4.53 -21.55 4.56
C PRO A 133 -4.06 -22.18 5.88
N GLY A 134 -4.98 -22.33 6.84
CA GLY A 134 -4.69 -22.91 8.15
C GLY A 134 -4.32 -21.89 9.22
N ARG A 135 -4.09 -20.63 8.83
CA ARG A 135 -3.82 -19.53 9.75
C ARG A 135 -5.08 -19.14 10.53
N ARG A 136 -4.94 -18.83 11.82
CA ARG A 136 -5.98 -18.17 12.61
C ARG A 136 -5.99 -16.69 12.26
N ILE A 137 -7.10 -16.21 11.75
CA ILE A 137 -7.25 -14.81 11.28
C ILE A 137 -7.21 -13.87 12.49
N SER A 138 -6.21 -13.01 12.53
CA SER A 138 -6.08 -11.91 13.48
C SER A 138 -6.76 -10.63 12.95
N PRO A 139 -6.98 -9.59 13.78
CA PRO A 139 -7.45 -8.30 13.30
C PRO A 139 -6.54 -7.66 12.22
N LEU A 140 -5.22 -7.89 12.30
CA LEU A 140 -4.28 -7.43 11.27
C LEU A 140 -4.46 -8.20 9.96
N ASP A 141 -4.72 -9.51 10.03
CA ASP A 141 -5.00 -10.30 8.83
C ASP A 141 -6.30 -9.85 8.14
N VAL A 142 -7.29 -9.37 8.89
CA VAL A 142 -8.51 -8.75 8.32
C VAL A 142 -8.15 -7.54 7.47
N ALA A 143 -7.23 -6.68 7.92
CA ALA A 143 -6.76 -5.54 7.14
C ALA A 143 -6.02 -5.98 5.85
N VAL A 144 -5.18 -7.03 5.94
CA VAL A 144 -4.50 -7.61 4.77
C VAL A 144 -5.52 -8.19 3.78
N ILE A 145 -6.52 -8.93 4.25
CA ILE A 145 -7.58 -9.50 3.41
C ILE A 145 -8.37 -8.37 2.70
N ALA A 146 -8.71 -7.32 3.45
CA ALA A 146 -9.40 -6.15 2.89
C ALA A 146 -8.55 -5.44 1.82
N SER A 147 -7.23 -5.31 2.05
CA SER A 147 -6.31 -4.70 1.08
C SER A 147 -6.13 -5.54 -0.18
N ALA A 148 -6.36 -6.85 -0.09
CA ALA A 148 -6.41 -7.77 -1.22
C ALA A 148 -7.75 -7.72 -1.99
N GLY A 149 -8.70 -6.82 -1.62
CA GLY A 149 -9.97 -6.64 -2.31
C GLY A 149 -11.07 -7.64 -1.91
N LEU A 150 -10.86 -8.46 -0.88
CA LEU A 150 -11.82 -9.49 -0.46
C LEU A 150 -12.76 -8.97 0.62
N ALA A 151 -14.07 -9.06 0.38
CA ALA A 151 -15.12 -8.77 1.38
C ALA A 151 -15.52 -10.01 2.20
N GLU A 152 -15.18 -11.20 1.71
CA GLU A 152 -15.51 -12.49 2.28
C GLU A 152 -14.31 -13.44 2.13
N VAL A 153 -14.21 -14.44 2.99
CA VAL A 153 -13.18 -15.48 2.93
C VAL A 153 -13.74 -16.84 3.27
N ASP A 154 -13.14 -17.89 2.73
CA ASP A 154 -13.40 -19.24 3.17
C ASP A 154 -12.67 -19.51 4.48
N ALA A 155 -13.45 -19.81 5.53
CA ALA A 155 -12.94 -20.14 6.84
C ALA A 155 -13.56 -21.43 7.39
N ALA A 156 -12.91 -22.05 8.37
CA ALA A 156 -13.44 -23.22 9.04
C ALA A 156 -14.75 -22.87 9.78
N LYS A 157 -15.78 -23.68 9.60
CA LYS A 157 -17.02 -23.59 10.38
C LYS A 157 -16.72 -23.90 11.85
N SER A 158 -17.34 -23.15 12.76
CA SER A 158 -17.28 -23.47 14.18
C SER A 158 -17.94 -24.83 14.45
N PRO A 159 -17.32 -25.71 15.26
CA PRO A 159 -17.95 -26.95 15.65
C PRO A 159 -19.16 -26.68 16.53
N VAL A 160 -20.17 -27.49 16.39
CA VAL A 160 -21.27 -27.56 17.36
C VAL A 160 -20.88 -28.58 18.42
N ILE A 161 -20.72 -28.14 19.65
CA ILE A 161 -20.42 -28.98 20.79
C ILE A 161 -21.72 -29.19 21.58
N ARG A 162 -22.08 -30.44 21.78
CA ARG A 162 -23.17 -30.84 22.71
C ARG A 162 -22.57 -31.44 23.95
N ILE A 163 -22.88 -30.88 25.09
CA ILE A 163 -22.54 -31.45 26.40
C ILE A 163 -23.75 -32.18 26.89
N VAL A 164 -23.60 -33.46 27.17
CA VAL A 164 -24.66 -34.31 27.70
C VAL A 164 -24.23 -34.81 29.09
N SER A 165 -24.99 -34.43 30.10
CA SER A 165 -24.81 -34.94 31.45
C SER A 165 -25.78 -36.10 31.66
N THR A 166 -25.32 -37.15 32.37
CA THR A 166 -26.13 -38.30 32.73
C THR A 166 -25.94 -38.60 34.22
N GLY A 167 -27.01 -38.95 34.90
CA GLY A 167 -27.01 -39.30 36.31
C GLY A 167 -28.27 -38.81 37.01
N ASP A 168 -28.88 -39.62 37.83
CA ASP A 168 -30.09 -39.29 38.58
C ASP A 168 -29.83 -38.26 39.69
N GLU A 169 -28.56 -38.05 40.05
CA GLU A 169 -28.09 -37.05 41.02
C GLU A 169 -28.02 -35.63 40.47
N LEU A 170 -28.17 -35.47 39.14
CA LEU A 170 -28.04 -34.14 38.51
C LEU A 170 -29.35 -33.38 38.67
N VAL A 171 -29.24 -32.21 39.32
CA VAL A 171 -30.35 -31.27 39.52
C VAL A 171 -30.05 -29.94 38.82
N PRO A 172 -31.08 -29.22 38.35
CA PRO A 172 -30.90 -27.86 37.85
C PRO A 172 -30.27 -26.94 38.91
N PRO A 173 -29.41 -26.01 38.53
CA PRO A 173 -28.88 -25.01 39.45
C PRO A 173 -30.00 -24.09 39.94
N GLY A 174 -30.06 -23.76 41.22
CA GLY A 174 -30.99 -22.78 41.81
C GLY A 174 -31.70 -23.22 43.00
#